data_68175f110f182fdc16b3a73a54f4d6c6
#
_entry.id   68175f110f182fdc16b3a73a54f4d6c6
#
_cell.length_a   1.000
_cell.length_b   1.000
_cell.length_c   1.000
_cell.angle_alpha   90.00
_cell.angle_beta   90.00
_cell.angle_gamma   90.00
#
_symmetry.space_group_name_H-M   'P 1'
#
loop_
_entity.id
_entity.type
_entity.pdbx_description
1 polymer ?
#
loop_
_entity_poly.entity_id
_entity_poly.type
_entity_poly.pdbx_seq_one_letter_code
_entity_poly.pdbx_strand_id
1 'polypeptide(L)'
;MSYNIWAAAKTRNGLAADEVISTLQKSIRRNKVEEACQAAYELYITGPLFLDKLWRRLLTISVEDIGFGNLQAAVQVNTLNEVRKSYAYDDGDQPMYFIHAIRLLCASTKDRSSDYLKNIIIKEAAMGKIMEVPDIALD
;
A
#
# COMPACT_ATOMS: atom_id res chain seq x y z
N MET A 1 -22.77 -0.23 -7.41
CA MET A 1 -21.73 0.48 -6.65
C MET A 1 -21.29 -0.39 -5.48
N SER A 2 -20.03 -0.67 -5.39
CA SER A 2 -19.51 -1.47 -4.28
C SER A 2 -19.41 -0.62 -3.02
N TYR A 3 -19.78 -1.22 -1.89
CA TYR A 3 -19.67 -0.57 -0.59
C TYR A 3 -18.23 -0.56 -0.11
N ASN A 4 -17.71 0.61 0.23
CA ASN A 4 -16.37 0.75 0.81
C ASN A 4 -16.50 0.85 2.33
N ILE A 5 -16.22 -0.24 3.03
CA ILE A 5 -16.31 -0.29 4.48
C ILE A 5 -15.34 0.68 5.17
N TRP A 6 -14.23 1.00 4.52
CA TRP A 6 -13.20 1.87 5.10
C TRP A 6 -13.61 3.34 5.09
N ALA A 7 -14.52 3.75 4.19
CA ALA A 7 -15.04 5.12 4.17
C ALA A 7 -15.93 5.42 5.39
N ALA A 8 -16.63 4.41 5.90
CA ALA A 8 -17.53 4.56 7.07
C ALA A 8 -16.85 4.15 8.39
N ALA A 9 -15.72 3.42 8.32
CA ALA A 9 -15.06 2.92 9.52
C ALA A 9 -14.32 4.04 10.26
N LYS A 10 -14.30 3.92 11.59
CA LYS A 10 -13.55 4.82 12.45
C LYS A 10 -12.43 4.05 13.13
N THR A 11 -11.30 4.72 13.34
CA THR A 11 -10.19 4.17 14.11
C THR A 11 -10.49 4.27 15.61
N ARG A 12 -9.60 3.68 16.41
CA ARG A 12 -9.73 3.71 17.88
C ARG A 12 -9.89 5.11 18.43
N ASN A 13 -9.22 6.10 17.87
CA ASN A 13 -9.31 7.49 18.32
C ASN A 13 -10.37 8.30 17.56
N GLY A 14 -11.30 7.63 16.86
CA GLY A 14 -12.42 8.27 16.21
C GLY A 14 -12.10 8.95 14.88
N LEU A 15 -10.93 8.64 14.28
CA LEU A 15 -10.56 9.19 12.98
C LEU A 15 -11.19 8.37 11.85
N ALA A 16 -11.48 9.01 10.72
CA ALA A 16 -11.94 8.30 9.54
C ALA A 16 -10.83 7.37 9.03
N ALA A 17 -11.11 6.08 8.92
CA ALA A 17 -10.10 5.09 8.55
C ALA A 17 -9.51 5.36 7.18
N ASP A 18 -10.31 5.76 6.20
CA ASP A 18 -9.83 6.07 4.85
C ASP A 18 -8.89 7.28 4.83
N GLU A 19 -9.11 8.25 5.72
CA GLU A 19 -8.21 9.41 5.85
C GLU A 19 -6.86 9.00 6.45
N VAL A 20 -6.88 8.09 7.43
CA VAL A 20 -5.64 7.56 8.03
C VAL A 20 -4.86 6.75 7.00
N ILE A 21 -5.55 5.91 6.21
CA ILE A 21 -4.93 5.14 5.12
C ILE A 21 -4.32 6.08 4.08
N SER A 22 -5.05 7.14 3.69
CA SER A 22 -4.55 8.15 2.76
C SER A 22 -3.33 8.88 3.32
N THR A 23 -3.35 9.21 4.61
CA THR A 23 -2.21 9.83 5.30
C THR A 23 -0.98 8.93 5.23
N LEU A 24 -1.14 7.64 5.49
CA LEU A 24 -0.05 6.67 5.38
C LEU A 24 0.59 6.72 3.99
N GLN A 25 -0.19 6.58 2.94
CA GLN A 25 0.32 6.51 1.57
C GLN A 25 0.97 7.83 1.12
N LYS A 26 0.31 8.95 1.36
CA LYS A 26 0.82 10.25 0.96
C LYS A 26 2.06 10.64 1.75
N SER A 27 2.15 10.25 3.02
CA SER A 27 3.33 10.49 3.85
C SER A 27 4.53 9.68 3.36
N ILE A 28 4.33 8.41 3.00
CA ILE A 28 5.39 7.60 2.41
C ILE A 28 5.87 8.23 1.10
N ARG A 29 4.95 8.63 0.24
CA ARG A 29 5.27 9.26 -1.05
C ARG A 29 6.13 10.50 -0.88
N ARG A 30 5.94 11.24 0.21
CA ARG A 30 6.64 12.50 0.51
C ARG A 30 7.78 12.35 1.51
N ASN A 31 8.16 11.13 1.84
CA ASN A 31 9.25 10.81 2.78
C ASN A 31 9.00 11.36 4.20
N LYS A 32 7.75 11.44 4.60
CA LYS A 32 7.37 11.87 5.95
C LYS A 32 7.23 10.63 6.83
N VAL A 33 8.37 10.12 7.31
CA VAL A 33 8.46 8.84 8.02
C VAL A 33 7.62 8.85 9.29
N GLU A 34 7.73 9.91 10.09
CA GLU A 34 7.05 9.97 11.40
C GLU A 34 5.53 9.96 11.23
N GLU A 35 5.00 10.78 10.34
CA GLU A 35 3.56 10.84 10.07
C GLU A 35 3.04 9.50 9.53
N ALA A 36 3.82 8.85 8.66
CA ALA A 36 3.46 7.54 8.14
C ALA A 36 3.41 6.50 9.25
N CYS A 37 4.39 6.51 10.15
CA CYS A 37 4.43 5.58 11.28
C CYS A 37 3.29 5.83 12.26
N GLN A 38 2.92 7.08 12.50
CA GLN A 38 1.79 7.42 13.36
C GLN A 38 0.47 6.92 12.75
N ALA A 39 0.27 7.10 11.44
CA ALA A 39 -0.91 6.58 10.75
C ALA A 39 -0.97 5.06 10.85
N ALA A 40 0.14 4.38 10.61
CA ALA A 40 0.21 2.92 10.73
C ALA A 40 -0.11 2.45 12.15
N TYR A 41 0.42 3.11 13.15
CA TYR A 41 0.16 2.75 14.54
C TYR A 41 -1.31 2.95 14.92
N GLU A 42 -1.93 4.01 14.43
CA GLU A 42 -3.37 4.24 14.63
C GLU A 42 -4.20 3.09 14.05
N LEU A 43 -3.86 2.60 12.86
CA LEU A 43 -4.52 1.44 12.28
C LEU A 43 -4.30 0.19 13.13
N TYR A 44 -3.07 -0.05 13.55
CA TYR A 44 -2.72 -1.21 14.35
C TYR A 44 -3.52 -1.28 15.64
N ILE A 45 -3.59 -0.18 16.40
CA ILE A 45 -4.31 -0.18 17.69
C ILE A 45 -5.82 -0.25 17.54
N THR A 46 -6.34 -0.07 16.33
CA THR A 46 -7.77 -0.18 16.06
C THR A 46 -8.24 -1.63 16.04
N GLY A 47 -7.39 -2.55 15.58
CA GLY A 47 -7.73 -3.97 15.62
C GLY A 47 -7.01 -4.80 14.57
N PRO A 48 -7.12 -6.15 14.66
CA PRO A 48 -6.45 -7.06 13.74
C PRO A 48 -6.83 -6.86 12.27
N LEU A 49 -8.10 -6.55 11.99
CA LEU A 49 -8.57 -6.29 10.63
C LEU A 49 -7.86 -5.06 10.02
N PHE A 50 -7.65 -4.03 10.86
CA PHE A 50 -6.94 -2.82 10.44
C PHE A 50 -5.45 -3.07 10.26
N LEU A 51 -4.85 -3.95 11.05
CA LEU A 51 -3.46 -4.36 10.86
C LEU A 51 -3.29 -5.07 9.51
N ASP A 52 -4.21 -5.96 9.14
CA ASP A 52 -4.18 -6.62 7.83
C ASP A 52 -4.35 -5.60 6.69
N LYS A 53 -5.23 -4.63 6.86
CA LYS A 53 -5.43 -3.54 5.88
C LYS A 53 -4.17 -2.70 5.72
N LEU A 54 -3.48 -2.41 6.83
CA LEU A 54 -2.19 -1.70 6.82
C LEU A 54 -1.18 -2.42 5.92
N TRP A 55 -0.98 -3.72 6.11
CA TRP A 55 -0.01 -4.48 5.34
C TRP A 55 -0.39 -4.60 3.87
N ARG A 56 -1.68 -4.77 3.56
CA ARG A 56 -2.15 -4.73 2.18
C ARG A 56 -1.82 -3.40 1.52
N ARG A 57 -2.00 -2.31 2.25
CA ARG A 57 -1.67 -0.98 1.72
C ARG A 57 -0.18 -0.81 1.52
N LEU A 58 0.66 -1.26 2.45
CA LEU A 58 2.11 -1.19 2.29
C LEU A 58 2.58 -1.98 1.06
N LEU A 59 2.01 -3.15 0.79
CA LEU A 59 2.30 -3.92 -0.41
C LEU A 59 1.88 -3.16 -1.68
N THR A 60 0.71 -2.56 -1.68
CA THR A 60 0.24 -1.75 -2.82
C THR A 60 1.17 -0.56 -3.06
N ILE A 61 1.57 0.13 -2.00
CA ILE A 61 2.49 1.29 -2.08
C ILE A 61 3.83 0.88 -2.68
N SER A 62 4.32 -0.33 -2.36
CA SER A 62 5.60 -0.82 -2.89
C SER A 62 5.61 -0.92 -4.42
N VAL A 63 4.44 -1.08 -5.04
CA VAL A 63 4.29 -1.14 -6.50
C VAL A 63 3.83 0.21 -7.06
N GLU A 64 2.85 0.83 -6.42
CA GLU A 64 2.20 2.05 -6.92
C GLU A 64 3.10 3.28 -6.82
N ASP A 65 3.77 3.46 -5.68
CA ASP A 65 4.57 4.67 -5.41
C ASP A 65 6.07 4.44 -5.57
N ILE A 66 6.54 3.22 -5.36
CA ILE A 66 7.96 2.86 -5.47
C ILE A 66 8.25 2.27 -6.83
N GLY A 67 7.56 1.17 -7.18
CA GLY A 67 7.69 0.55 -8.50
C GLY A 67 9.13 0.30 -8.91
N PHE A 68 9.52 0.86 -10.05
CA PHE A 68 10.88 0.73 -10.57
C PHE A 68 11.91 1.55 -9.81
N GLY A 69 11.50 2.40 -8.86
CA GLY A 69 12.43 3.12 -8.00
C GLY A 69 13.22 2.21 -7.07
N ASN A 70 12.66 1.06 -6.73
CA ASN A 70 13.33 -0.02 -5.99
C ASN A 70 12.69 -1.34 -6.40
N LEU A 71 13.34 -2.09 -7.28
CA LEU A 71 12.81 -3.34 -7.83
C LEU A 71 12.60 -4.42 -6.78
N GLN A 72 13.21 -4.28 -5.60
CA GLN A 72 13.08 -5.24 -4.51
C GLN A 72 12.03 -4.84 -3.47
N ALA A 73 11.40 -3.67 -3.61
CA ALA A 73 10.52 -3.14 -2.57
C ALA A 73 9.38 -4.10 -2.24
N ALA A 74 8.69 -4.64 -3.24
CA ALA A 74 7.58 -5.57 -3.02
C ALA A 74 8.04 -6.84 -2.32
N VAL A 75 9.20 -7.39 -2.70
CA VAL A 75 9.78 -8.59 -2.07
C VAL A 75 10.14 -8.30 -0.62
N GLN A 76 10.80 -7.17 -0.37
CA GLN A 76 11.22 -6.79 0.98
C GLN A 76 10.02 -6.59 1.91
N VAL A 77 9.00 -5.87 1.46
CA VAL A 77 7.78 -5.64 2.25
C VAL A 77 7.03 -6.96 2.47
N ASN A 78 6.95 -7.81 1.43
CA ASN A 78 6.26 -9.09 1.57
C ASN A 78 6.96 -10.02 2.55
N THR A 79 8.30 -10.04 2.57
CA THR A 79 9.04 -10.81 3.56
C THR A 79 8.71 -10.35 4.98
N LEU A 80 8.69 -9.05 5.22
CA LEU A 80 8.31 -8.50 6.53
C LEU A 80 6.86 -8.86 6.89
N ASN A 81 5.96 -8.79 5.91
CA ASN A 81 4.56 -9.18 6.10
C ASN A 81 4.42 -10.65 6.50
N GLU A 82 5.15 -11.54 5.84
CA GLU A 82 5.09 -12.97 6.18
C GLU A 82 5.67 -13.25 7.57
N VAL A 83 6.78 -12.59 7.92
CA VAL A 83 7.39 -12.79 9.25
C VAL A 83 6.46 -12.29 10.36
N ARG A 84 5.85 -11.10 10.20
CA ARG A 84 4.96 -10.55 11.23
C ARG A 84 3.75 -11.43 11.51
N LYS A 85 3.32 -12.24 10.54
CA LYS A 85 2.18 -13.14 10.69
C LYS A 85 2.45 -14.27 11.69
N SER A 86 3.71 -14.58 11.97
CA SER A 86 4.09 -15.58 12.95
C SER A 86 3.97 -15.09 14.39
N TYR A 87 3.74 -13.79 14.59
CA TYR A 87 3.57 -13.18 15.91
C TYR A 87 2.09 -12.93 16.20
N ALA A 88 1.72 -13.00 17.47
CA ALA A 88 0.36 -12.63 17.89
C ALA A 88 0.11 -11.14 17.62
N TYR A 89 -1.17 -10.78 17.43
CA TYR A 89 -1.56 -9.40 17.19
C TYR A 89 -1.05 -8.44 18.26
N ASP A 90 -1.11 -8.85 19.53
CA ASP A 90 -0.71 -8.03 20.67
C ASP A 90 0.77 -8.17 21.04
N ASP A 91 1.55 -8.91 20.25
CA ASP A 91 2.99 -9.01 20.47
C ASP A 91 3.64 -7.64 20.28
N GLY A 92 4.48 -7.26 21.25
CA GLY A 92 5.13 -5.94 21.25
C GLY A 92 6.05 -5.69 20.05
N ASP A 93 6.44 -6.74 19.32
CA ASP A 93 7.29 -6.62 18.13
C ASP A 93 6.50 -6.32 16.85
N GLN A 94 5.16 -6.42 16.87
CA GLN A 94 4.37 -6.12 15.67
C GLN A 94 4.68 -4.74 15.07
N PRO A 95 4.72 -3.64 15.85
CA PRO A 95 5.03 -2.33 15.29
C PRO A 95 6.40 -2.23 14.64
N MET A 96 7.38 -2.97 15.14
CA MET A 96 8.73 -2.95 14.59
C MET A 96 8.72 -3.33 13.11
N TYR A 97 7.92 -4.33 12.71
CA TYR A 97 7.87 -4.82 11.34
C TYR A 97 7.25 -3.80 10.40
N PHE A 98 6.10 -3.21 10.74
CA PHE A 98 5.52 -2.22 9.82
C PHE A 98 6.28 -0.90 9.83
N ILE A 99 6.89 -0.51 10.94
CA ILE A 99 7.76 0.68 10.97
C ILE A 99 8.97 0.47 10.06
N HIS A 100 9.58 -0.72 10.10
CA HIS A 100 10.72 -1.03 9.23
C HIS A 100 10.32 -1.00 7.76
N ALA A 101 9.16 -1.58 7.42
CA ALA A 101 8.62 -1.53 6.07
C ALA A 101 8.41 -0.08 5.60
N ILE A 102 7.83 0.76 6.45
CA ILE A 102 7.61 2.18 6.14
C ILE A 102 8.94 2.90 5.89
N ARG A 103 9.92 2.69 6.75
CA ARG A 103 11.25 3.31 6.58
C ARG A 103 11.91 2.89 5.28
N LEU A 104 11.77 1.62 4.92
CA LEU A 104 12.26 1.06 3.66
C LEU A 104 11.63 1.77 2.46
N LEU A 105 10.31 1.90 2.48
CA LEU A 105 9.56 2.55 1.40
C LEU A 105 9.86 4.05 1.31
N CYS A 106 9.97 4.73 2.45
CA CYS A 106 10.33 6.14 2.47
C CYS A 106 11.74 6.38 1.90
N ALA A 107 12.68 5.48 2.19
CA ALA A 107 14.06 5.58 1.72
C ALA A 107 14.21 5.24 0.23
N SER A 108 13.23 4.57 -0.37
CA SER A 108 13.27 4.17 -1.77
C SER A 108 12.96 5.34 -2.68
N THR A 109 13.61 5.36 -3.86
CA THR A 109 13.24 6.29 -4.93
C THR A 109 11.79 6.07 -5.33
N LYS A 110 11.04 7.12 -5.55
CA LYS A 110 9.63 7.05 -5.93
C LYS A 110 9.51 6.99 -7.45
N ASP A 111 8.69 6.05 -7.93
CA ASP A 111 8.41 5.89 -9.36
C ASP A 111 6.97 5.41 -9.51
N ARG A 112 6.12 6.24 -10.08
CA ARG A 112 4.70 5.95 -10.27
C ARG A 112 4.36 5.55 -11.69
N SER A 113 5.35 5.14 -12.48
CA SER A 113 5.13 4.83 -13.89
C SER A 113 4.18 3.65 -14.10
N SER A 114 4.23 2.64 -13.23
CA SER A 114 3.28 1.51 -13.30
C SER A 114 1.85 1.96 -13.03
N ASP A 115 1.65 2.85 -12.07
CA ASP A 115 0.34 3.41 -11.75
C ASP A 115 -0.19 4.23 -12.93
N TYR A 116 0.63 5.08 -13.51
CA TYR A 116 0.24 5.89 -14.66
C TYR A 116 -0.11 5.03 -15.86
N LEU A 117 0.69 4.00 -16.16
CA LEU A 117 0.41 3.09 -17.26
C LEU A 117 -0.90 2.33 -17.04
N LYS A 118 -1.13 1.84 -15.85
CA LYS A 118 -2.39 1.19 -15.47
C LYS A 118 -3.58 2.12 -15.74
N ASN A 119 -3.49 3.37 -15.31
CA ASN A 119 -4.59 4.32 -15.48
C ASN A 119 -4.85 4.64 -16.95
N ILE A 120 -3.80 4.75 -17.76
CA ILE A 120 -3.92 4.97 -19.21
C ILE A 120 -4.66 3.79 -19.86
N ILE A 121 -4.24 2.56 -19.55
CA ILE A 121 -4.84 1.35 -20.13
C ILE A 121 -6.32 1.24 -19.74
N ILE A 122 -6.64 1.46 -18.47
CA ILE A 122 -8.02 1.40 -17.98
C ILE A 122 -8.89 2.45 -18.66
N LYS A 123 -8.37 3.68 -18.75
CA LYS A 123 -9.10 4.81 -19.34
C LYS A 123 -9.36 4.59 -20.83
N GLU A 124 -8.36 4.13 -21.58
CA GLU A 124 -8.51 3.87 -23.01
C GLU A 124 -9.53 2.76 -23.24
N ALA A 125 -9.50 1.69 -22.45
CA ALA A 125 -10.48 0.60 -22.54
C ALA A 125 -11.90 1.11 -22.24
N ALA A 126 -12.06 1.96 -21.24
CA ALA A 126 -13.35 2.56 -20.91
C ALA A 126 -13.88 3.47 -22.02
N MET A 127 -12.99 4.02 -22.84
CA MET A 127 -13.33 4.85 -24.00
C MET A 127 -13.54 4.03 -25.27
N GLY A 128 -13.53 2.70 -25.20
CA GLY A 128 -13.84 1.81 -26.31
C GLY A 128 -12.64 1.25 -27.05
N LYS A 129 -11.40 1.50 -26.58
CA LYS A 129 -10.23 0.93 -27.22
C LYS A 129 -10.23 -0.59 -27.05
N ILE A 130 -10.02 -1.32 -28.14
CA ILE A 130 -9.93 -2.78 -28.17
C ILE A 130 -8.51 -3.15 -28.61
N MET A 131 -7.93 -4.13 -27.93
CA MET A 131 -6.62 -4.65 -28.27
C MET A 131 -6.59 -5.21 -29.71
N GLU A 132 -5.53 -4.92 -30.43
CA GLU A 132 -5.23 -5.56 -31.72
C GLU A 132 -4.19 -6.66 -31.49
N VAL A 133 -4.43 -7.83 -32.07
CA VAL A 133 -3.49 -8.95 -32.01
C VAL A 133 -2.36 -8.68 -33.02
N PRO A 134 -1.10 -8.55 -32.56
CA PRO A 134 0.01 -8.27 -33.47
C PRO A 134 0.39 -9.51 -34.28
N ASP A 135 0.97 -9.26 -35.46
CA ASP A 135 1.35 -10.33 -36.39
C ASP A 135 2.27 -11.37 -35.78
N ILE A 136 3.16 -10.94 -34.85
CA ILE A 136 4.10 -11.85 -34.18
C ILE A 136 3.39 -12.93 -33.38
N ALA A 137 2.15 -12.70 -32.93
CA ALA A 137 1.38 -13.69 -32.19
C ALA A 137 0.71 -14.71 -33.06
N LEU A 138 0.69 -14.48 -34.39
CA LEU A 138 0.04 -15.33 -35.36
C LEU A 138 1.01 -16.29 -36.06
N ASP A 139 2.27 -16.19 -35.81
CA ASP A 139 3.32 -17.04 -36.37
C ASP A 139 3.36 -18.42 -35.71
#